data_f62b5ed979ff37d647476848b9a40513
#
_entry.id   f62b5ed979ff37d647476848b9a40513
#
_cell.length_a   1.000
_cell.length_b   1.000
_cell.length_c   1.000
_cell.angle_alpha   90.00
_cell.angle_beta   90.00
_cell.angle_gamma   90.00
#
_symmetry.space_group_name_H-M   'P 1'
#
loop_
_entity.id
_entity.type
_entity.pdbx_description
1 polymer ?
#
loop_
_entity_poly.entity_id
_entity_poly.type
_entity_poly.pdbx_seq_one_letter_code
_entity_poly.pdbx_strand_id
1 'polypeptide(L)'
;MTEKVYITSKQMATFICPKCQKSKTVNVSQYAGLDKIIKVKVTCPCGYGYTSILEKRKKYRKETNLPGSFVHLVDGRQVGSGLMTVKDLSISGLKIQINAQHNFIAGDVILVEFCLDDSHRTLIKKKVIARNFFGQSIGTEFAPTEAVDKALGFYLFS
;
A
#
# COMPACT_ATOMS: atom_id res chain seq x y z
N MET A 1 2.75 -5.57 23.77
CA MET A 1 2.05 -5.52 22.47
C MET A 1 2.19 -4.13 21.89
N THR A 2 2.66 -4.03 20.66
CA THR A 2 2.90 -2.74 20.03
C THR A 2 1.68 -2.36 19.17
N GLU A 3 1.12 -1.21 19.45
CA GLU A 3 -0.09 -0.73 18.79
C GLU A 3 0.27 0.15 17.59
N LYS A 4 -0.48 0.02 16.49
CA LYS A 4 -0.33 0.87 15.32
C LYS A 4 -1.15 2.14 15.49
N VAL A 5 -0.54 3.29 15.21
CA VAL A 5 -1.18 4.59 15.24
C VAL A 5 -1.08 5.21 13.85
N TYR A 6 -2.22 5.60 13.28
CA TYR A 6 -2.26 6.20 11.94
C TYR A 6 -2.08 7.70 12.00
N ILE A 7 -1.32 8.23 11.06
CA ILE A 7 -1.11 9.67 10.93
C ILE A 7 -2.27 10.28 10.15
N THR A 8 -2.91 11.31 10.71
CA THR A 8 -4.02 12.01 10.05
C THR A 8 -3.53 12.92 8.92
N SER A 9 -4.45 13.44 8.11
CA SER A 9 -4.13 14.39 7.04
C SER A 9 -3.52 15.69 7.57
N LYS A 10 -3.77 16.02 8.84
CA LYS A 10 -3.19 17.19 9.52
C LYS A 10 -1.85 16.85 10.18
N GLN A 11 -1.28 15.69 9.90
CA GLN A 11 -0.01 15.21 10.44
C GLN A 11 -0.03 15.07 11.97
N MET A 12 -1.16 14.65 12.51
CA MET A 12 -1.34 14.37 13.93
C MET A 12 -1.49 12.88 14.16
N ALA A 13 -1.04 12.42 15.33
CA ALA A 13 -1.23 11.04 15.76
C ALA A 13 -1.74 11.03 17.19
N THR A 14 -2.70 10.16 17.50
CA THR A 14 -3.26 10.01 18.84
C THR A 14 -2.76 8.71 19.44
N PHE A 15 -2.09 8.82 20.58
CA PHE A 15 -1.56 7.70 21.33
C PHE A 15 -2.45 7.44 22.53
N ILE A 16 -2.79 6.17 22.76
CA ILE A 16 -3.59 5.74 23.91
C ILE A 16 -2.73 4.89 24.83
N CYS A 17 -2.58 5.32 26.08
CA CYS A 17 -1.80 4.58 27.05
C CYS A 17 -2.48 3.25 27.38
N PRO A 18 -1.79 2.10 27.22
CA PRO A 18 -2.41 0.80 27.50
C PRO A 18 -2.67 0.56 29.00
N LYS A 19 -2.04 1.35 29.88
CA LYS A 19 -2.23 1.20 31.32
C LYS A 19 -3.40 2.03 31.85
N CYS A 20 -3.47 3.34 31.52
CA CYS A 20 -4.48 4.24 32.08
C CYS A 20 -5.54 4.68 31.08
N GLN A 21 -5.43 4.30 29.81
CA GLN A 21 -6.37 4.60 28.73
C GLN A 21 -6.48 6.10 28.37
N LYS A 22 -5.61 6.93 28.90
CA LYS A 22 -5.57 8.35 28.50
C LYS A 22 -5.02 8.50 27.10
N SER A 23 -5.63 9.35 26.30
CA SER A 23 -5.19 9.67 24.96
C SER A 23 -4.34 10.94 24.93
N LYS A 24 -3.39 10.99 24.01
CA LYS A 24 -2.54 12.16 23.77
C LYS A 24 -2.38 12.34 22.26
N THR A 25 -2.76 13.50 21.74
CA THR A 25 -2.60 13.84 20.33
C THR A 25 -1.37 14.71 20.16
N VAL A 26 -0.47 14.30 19.26
CA VAL A 26 0.83 14.94 19.05
C VAL A 26 1.02 15.22 17.58
N ASN A 27 1.67 16.36 17.26
CA ASN A 27 2.10 16.65 15.90
C ASN A 27 3.28 15.76 15.53
N VAL A 28 3.14 15.02 14.44
CA VAL A 28 4.16 14.08 13.94
C VAL A 28 4.68 14.47 12.56
N SER A 29 4.56 15.75 12.19
CA SER A 29 5.00 16.27 10.89
C SER A 29 6.47 15.96 10.60
N GLN A 30 7.31 15.86 11.62
CA GLN A 30 8.73 15.49 11.47
C GLN A 30 8.92 14.12 10.82
N TYR A 31 7.92 13.24 10.87
CA TYR A 31 7.97 11.90 10.26
C TYR A 31 7.24 11.82 8.93
N ALA A 32 6.62 12.91 8.48
CA ALA A 32 5.74 12.90 7.32
C ALA A 32 6.45 12.56 6.00
N GLY A 33 7.76 12.87 5.90
CA GLY A 33 8.55 12.59 4.70
C GLY A 33 9.15 11.19 4.64
N LEU A 34 8.95 10.37 5.65
CA LEU A 34 9.53 9.03 5.71
C LEU A 34 8.55 7.98 5.19
N ASP A 35 9.02 7.12 4.28
CA ASP A 35 8.21 6.07 3.65
C ASP A 35 8.36 4.71 4.35
N LYS A 36 8.67 4.73 5.63
CA LYS A 36 8.87 3.50 6.40
C LYS A 36 8.07 3.53 7.70
N ILE A 37 7.88 2.36 8.27
CA ILE A 37 7.27 2.21 9.58
C ILE A 37 8.21 2.79 10.64
N ILE A 38 7.70 3.68 11.49
CA ILE A 38 8.48 4.36 12.52
C ILE A 38 8.00 3.88 13.88
N LYS A 39 8.95 3.42 14.69
CA LYS A 39 8.68 3.07 16.09
C LYS A 39 8.95 4.29 16.96
N VAL A 40 7.98 4.67 17.78
CA VAL A 40 8.06 5.82 18.68
C VAL A 40 7.90 5.36 20.11
N LYS A 41 8.82 5.78 20.98
CA LYS A 41 8.68 5.57 22.42
C LYS A 41 7.83 6.68 23.01
N VAL A 42 6.80 6.32 23.72
CA VAL A 42 5.86 7.26 24.34
C VAL A 42 5.87 7.04 25.85
N THR A 43 5.95 8.14 26.62
CA THR A 43 5.83 8.10 28.07
C THR A 43 4.55 8.81 28.47
N CYS A 44 3.65 8.09 29.11
CA CYS A 44 2.41 8.65 29.62
C CYS A 44 2.66 9.43 30.92
N PRO A 45 1.90 10.50 31.20
CA PRO A 45 1.98 11.19 32.49
C PRO A 45 1.75 10.29 33.72
N CYS A 46 1.09 9.13 33.52
CA CYS A 46 0.93 8.14 34.59
C CYS A 46 2.22 7.38 34.93
N GLY A 47 3.32 7.64 34.19
CA GLY A 47 4.61 7.00 34.40
C GLY A 47 4.86 5.77 33.55
N TYR A 48 3.87 5.30 32.79
CA TYR A 48 4.02 4.11 31.95
C TYR A 48 4.65 4.47 30.60
N GLY A 49 5.74 3.76 30.24
CA GLY A 49 6.38 3.89 28.94
C GLY A 49 5.97 2.76 28.02
N TYR A 50 5.71 3.09 26.76
CA TYR A 50 5.32 2.12 25.75
C TYR A 50 5.84 2.53 24.36
N THR A 51 5.85 1.57 23.44
CA THR A 51 6.26 1.80 22.06
C THR A 51 5.05 1.70 21.15
N SER A 52 4.89 2.70 20.26
CA SER A 52 3.86 2.69 19.23
C SER A 52 4.50 2.72 17.85
N ILE A 53 3.80 2.17 16.86
CA ILE A 53 4.21 2.20 15.47
C ILE A 53 3.39 3.27 14.76
N LEU A 54 4.07 4.26 14.16
CA LEU A 54 3.42 5.26 13.31
C LEU A 54 3.25 4.67 11.92
N GLU A 55 2.01 4.60 11.46
CA GLU A 55 1.68 4.12 10.13
C GLU A 55 1.20 5.30 9.28
N LYS A 56 1.98 5.64 8.27
CA LYS A 56 1.66 6.73 7.36
C LYS A 56 0.58 6.35 6.34
N ARG A 57 0.42 5.06 6.09
CA ARG A 57 -0.52 4.55 5.09
C ARG A 57 -1.94 4.62 5.63
N LYS A 58 -2.81 5.33 4.93
CA LYS A 58 -4.23 5.45 5.29
C LYS A 58 -5.04 4.21 4.94
N LYS A 59 -4.52 3.35 4.07
CA LYS A 59 -5.23 2.18 3.56
C LYS A 59 -4.42 0.92 3.82
N TYR A 60 -5.12 -0.13 4.21
CA TYR A 60 -4.52 -1.43 4.46
C TYR A 60 -3.90 -2.00 3.18
N ARG A 61 -2.71 -2.55 3.30
CA ARG A 61 -2.02 -3.27 2.24
C ARG A 61 -1.78 -4.70 2.68
N LYS A 62 -2.27 -5.64 1.88
CA LYS A 62 -2.07 -7.06 2.12
C LYS A 62 -0.84 -7.52 1.35
N GLU A 63 0.11 -8.14 2.03
CA GLU A 63 1.26 -8.76 1.37
C GLU A 63 0.80 -9.97 0.59
N THR A 64 1.26 -10.08 -0.65
CA THR A 64 0.87 -11.15 -1.56
C THR A 64 2.07 -11.65 -2.35
N ASN A 65 1.86 -12.72 -3.10
CA ASN A 65 2.85 -13.23 -4.05
C ASN A 65 2.08 -13.88 -5.19
N LEU A 66 1.35 -13.05 -5.96
CA LEU A 66 0.43 -13.49 -6.98
C LEU A 66 1.06 -13.34 -8.36
N PRO A 67 1.30 -14.43 -9.10
CA PRO A 67 1.81 -14.33 -10.45
C PRO A 67 0.75 -13.77 -11.40
N GLY A 68 1.18 -12.99 -12.38
CA GLY A 68 0.29 -12.40 -13.36
C GLY A 68 1.04 -11.91 -14.58
N SER A 69 0.35 -11.12 -15.38
CA SER A 69 0.91 -10.53 -16.59
C SER A 69 0.59 -9.04 -16.65
N PHE A 70 1.39 -8.31 -17.42
CA PHE A 70 1.19 -6.88 -17.62
C PHE A 70 1.30 -6.51 -19.09
N VAL A 71 0.65 -5.41 -19.45
CA VAL A 71 0.81 -4.74 -20.74
C VAL A 71 1.17 -3.29 -20.45
N HIS A 72 2.29 -2.83 -21.01
CA HIS A 72 2.75 -1.46 -20.87
C HIS A 72 2.15 -0.61 -21.99
N LEU A 73 1.43 0.44 -21.65
CA LEU A 73 0.82 1.36 -22.60
C LEU A 73 1.47 2.73 -22.52
N VAL A 74 1.76 3.32 -23.67
CA VAL A 74 2.20 4.70 -23.80
C VAL A 74 1.32 5.35 -24.88
N ASP A 75 0.62 6.43 -24.51
CA ASP A 75 -0.33 7.12 -25.38
C ASP A 75 -1.39 6.18 -25.97
N GLY A 76 -1.85 5.22 -25.17
CA GLY A 76 -2.85 4.23 -25.57
C GLY A 76 -2.30 3.10 -26.45
N ARG A 77 -1.01 3.07 -26.71
CA ARG A 77 -0.38 2.04 -27.56
C ARG A 77 0.42 1.06 -26.70
N GLN A 78 0.30 -0.22 -27.02
CA GLN A 78 1.11 -1.24 -26.38
C GLN A 78 2.57 -1.13 -26.84
N VAL A 79 3.47 -0.89 -25.87
CA VAL A 79 4.91 -0.81 -26.11
C VAL A 79 5.67 -1.96 -25.49
N GLY A 80 5.02 -2.77 -24.68
CA GLY A 80 5.64 -3.92 -24.03
C GLY A 80 4.63 -4.75 -23.29
N SER A 81 5.02 -5.97 -22.94
CA SER A 81 4.22 -6.88 -22.11
C SER A 81 5.15 -7.91 -21.49
N GLY A 82 4.66 -8.61 -20.48
CA GLY A 82 5.45 -9.63 -19.81
C GLY A 82 4.76 -10.21 -18.61
N LEU A 83 5.54 -10.96 -17.83
CA LEU A 83 5.10 -11.56 -16.59
C LEU A 83 5.49 -10.68 -15.41
N MET A 84 4.67 -10.67 -14.39
CA MET A 84 4.92 -9.93 -13.15
C MET A 84 4.39 -10.71 -11.96
N THR A 85 4.74 -10.25 -10.76
CA THR A 85 4.22 -10.79 -9.51
C THR A 85 3.64 -9.64 -8.69
N VAL A 86 2.41 -9.80 -8.19
CA VAL A 86 1.80 -8.82 -7.29
C VAL A 86 2.34 -9.07 -5.89
N LYS A 87 3.08 -8.11 -5.35
CA LYS A 87 3.76 -8.22 -4.06
C LYS A 87 2.96 -7.66 -2.90
N ASP A 88 2.15 -6.66 -3.14
CA ASP A 88 1.14 -6.22 -2.18
C ASP A 88 -0.07 -5.65 -2.91
N LEU A 89 -1.17 -5.58 -2.20
CA LEU A 89 -2.45 -5.23 -2.78
C LEU A 89 -3.26 -4.41 -1.78
N SER A 90 -3.83 -3.31 -2.24
CA SER A 90 -4.72 -2.48 -1.44
C SER A 90 -5.95 -2.10 -2.27
N ILE A 91 -6.90 -1.40 -1.64
CA ILE A 91 -8.09 -0.93 -2.35
C ILE A 91 -7.78 0.17 -3.37
N SER A 92 -6.64 0.85 -3.24
CA SER A 92 -6.27 1.98 -4.10
C SER A 92 -5.21 1.65 -5.14
N GLY A 93 -4.52 0.50 -5.03
CA GLY A 93 -3.46 0.13 -5.96
C GLY A 93 -2.74 -1.12 -5.53
N LEU A 94 -1.62 -1.39 -6.19
CA LEU A 94 -0.84 -2.59 -5.93
C LEU A 94 0.63 -2.34 -6.25
N LYS A 95 1.48 -3.20 -5.71
CA LYS A 95 2.91 -3.22 -6.00
C LYS A 95 3.22 -4.46 -6.81
N ILE A 96 3.83 -4.25 -7.97
CA ILE A 96 4.22 -5.34 -8.85
C ILE A 96 5.74 -5.47 -8.89
N GLN A 97 6.21 -6.68 -9.09
CA GLN A 97 7.63 -6.97 -9.31
C GLN A 97 7.80 -7.54 -10.71
N ILE A 98 8.73 -6.96 -11.47
CA ILE A 98 9.07 -7.40 -12.82
C ILE A 98 10.54 -7.79 -12.83
N ASN A 99 10.84 -9.06 -13.14
CA ASN A 99 12.20 -9.61 -13.10
C ASN A 99 12.97 -9.41 -14.42
N ALA A 100 12.51 -8.49 -15.27
CA ALA A 100 13.15 -8.15 -16.53
C ALA A 100 13.45 -6.66 -16.57
N GLN A 101 14.34 -6.25 -17.47
CA GLN A 101 14.56 -4.82 -17.70
C GLN A 101 13.29 -4.18 -18.27
N HIS A 102 12.98 -2.99 -17.78
CA HIS A 102 11.82 -2.23 -18.22
C HIS A 102 12.15 -0.74 -18.28
N ASN A 103 11.37 -0.02 -19.08
CA ASN A 103 11.53 1.42 -19.27
C ASN A 103 10.33 2.20 -18.73
N PHE A 104 9.73 1.73 -17.63
CA PHE A 104 8.61 2.43 -17.00
C PHE A 104 9.06 3.74 -16.38
N ILE A 105 8.23 4.76 -16.55
CA ILE A 105 8.39 6.05 -15.87
C ILE A 105 7.12 6.35 -15.08
N ALA A 106 7.22 7.24 -14.11
CA ALA A 106 6.06 7.65 -13.32
C ALA A 106 4.99 8.26 -14.23
N GLY A 107 3.74 7.83 -14.04
CA GLY A 107 2.62 8.23 -14.87
C GLY A 107 2.28 7.25 -15.99
N ASP A 108 3.15 6.29 -16.30
CA ASP A 108 2.86 5.28 -17.32
C ASP A 108 1.66 4.43 -16.92
N VAL A 109 0.88 4.03 -17.93
CA VAL A 109 -0.30 3.20 -17.75
C VAL A 109 0.07 1.74 -17.97
N ILE A 110 -0.36 0.89 -17.05
CA ILE A 110 -0.10 -0.55 -17.10
C ILE A 110 -1.42 -1.28 -16.95
N LEU A 111 -1.70 -2.21 -17.86
CA LEU A 111 -2.81 -3.15 -17.70
C LEU A 111 -2.27 -4.37 -16.97
N VAL A 112 -2.86 -4.72 -15.84
CA VAL A 112 -2.44 -5.86 -15.05
C VAL A 112 -3.54 -6.91 -15.01
N GLU A 113 -3.14 -8.17 -15.03
CA GLU A 113 -4.03 -9.32 -14.97
C GLU A 113 -3.42 -10.36 -14.05
N PHE A 114 -4.17 -10.77 -13.04
CA PHE A 114 -3.72 -11.77 -12.07
C PHE A 114 -4.93 -12.43 -11.42
N CYS A 115 -4.72 -13.59 -10.82
CA CYS A 115 -5.75 -14.29 -10.06
C CYS A 115 -5.48 -14.17 -8.57
N LEU A 116 -6.53 -13.91 -7.79
CA LEU A 116 -6.45 -13.95 -6.34
C LEU A 116 -6.24 -15.41 -5.88
N ASP A 117 -5.57 -15.58 -4.75
CA ASP A 117 -5.38 -16.91 -4.16
C ASP A 117 -6.53 -17.29 -3.21
N ASP A 118 -7.73 -16.86 -3.57
CA ASP A 118 -8.95 -17.24 -2.88
C ASP A 118 -9.46 -18.61 -3.40
N SER A 119 -10.54 -19.11 -2.81
CA SER A 119 -11.13 -20.39 -3.19
C SER A 119 -11.64 -20.42 -4.64
N HIS A 120 -12.01 -19.27 -5.18
CA HIS A 120 -12.55 -19.14 -6.53
C HIS A 120 -11.52 -18.77 -7.58
N ARG A 121 -10.28 -18.48 -7.17
CA ARG A 121 -9.23 -18.02 -8.08
C ARG A 121 -9.71 -16.83 -8.92
N THR A 122 -10.31 -15.85 -8.26
CA THR A 122 -10.94 -14.70 -8.92
C THR A 122 -9.95 -13.97 -9.81
N LEU A 123 -10.29 -13.80 -11.09
CA LEU A 123 -9.45 -13.07 -12.04
C LEU A 123 -9.64 -11.57 -11.87
N ILE A 124 -8.53 -10.85 -11.72
CA ILE A 124 -8.51 -9.40 -11.61
C ILE A 124 -7.82 -8.82 -12.83
N LYS A 125 -8.50 -7.90 -13.50
CA LYS A 125 -7.96 -7.11 -14.61
C LYS A 125 -8.15 -5.65 -14.27
N LYS A 126 -7.06 -4.91 -14.17
CA LYS A 126 -7.11 -3.49 -13.78
C LYS A 126 -6.14 -2.66 -14.61
N LYS A 127 -6.52 -1.42 -14.84
CA LYS A 127 -5.64 -0.40 -15.37
C LYS A 127 -5.02 0.34 -14.19
N VAL A 128 -3.70 0.39 -14.12
CA VAL A 128 -2.96 1.05 -13.04
C VAL A 128 -1.99 2.07 -13.61
N ILE A 129 -1.60 3.01 -12.77
CA ILE A 129 -0.66 4.08 -13.12
C ILE A 129 0.58 3.91 -12.26
N ALA A 130 1.76 3.84 -12.90
CA ALA A 130 3.04 3.74 -12.19
C ALA A 130 3.31 5.02 -11.40
N ARG A 131 3.66 4.88 -10.12
CA ARG A 131 3.91 6.02 -9.23
C ARG A 131 5.31 6.00 -8.65
N ASN A 132 5.75 4.88 -8.08
CA ASN A 132 7.00 4.76 -7.36
C ASN A 132 7.79 3.56 -7.87
N PHE A 133 9.13 3.67 -7.81
CA PHE A 133 10.02 2.60 -8.26
C PHE A 133 10.98 2.20 -7.15
N PHE A 134 11.06 0.90 -6.88
CA PHE A 134 11.90 0.33 -5.82
C PHE A 134 12.68 -0.86 -6.42
N GLY A 135 13.80 -0.60 -7.11
CA GLY A 135 14.52 -1.65 -7.82
C GLY A 135 13.65 -2.26 -8.92
N GLN A 136 13.35 -3.54 -8.83
CA GLN A 136 12.47 -4.25 -9.78
C GLN A 136 11.00 -4.15 -9.43
N SER A 137 10.65 -3.45 -8.37
CA SER A 137 9.27 -3.28 -7.93
C SER A 137 8.71 -1.93 -8.34
N ILE A 138 7.43 -1.89 -8.68
CA ILE A 138 6.72 -0.68 -9.07
C ILE A 138 5.48 -0.55 -8.20
N GLY A 139 5.40 0.57 -7.46
CA GLY A 139 4.20 0.95 -6.74
C GLY A 139 3.24 1.65 -7.68
N THR A 140 2.00 1.17 -7.75
CA THR A 140 0.99 1.67 -8.69
C THR A 140 -0.29 2.07 -7.98
N GLU A 141 -1.08 2.91 -8.64
CA GLU A 141 -2.44 3.27 -8.22
C GLU A 141 -3.42 2.82 -9.30
N PHE A 142 -4.62 2.39 -8.88
CA PHE A 142 -5.68 2.11 -9.85
C PHE A 142 -6.04 3.41 -10.57
N ALA A 143 -6.27 3.32 -11.87
CA ALA A 143 -6.69 4.47 -12.66
C ALA A 143 -8.04 4.99 -12.16
N PRO A 144 -8.30 6.33 -12.21
CA PRO A 144 -9.57 6.89 -11.73
C PRO A 144 -10.80 6.32 -12.43
N THR A 145 -10.63 5.76 -13.63
CA THR A 145 -11.71 5.15 -14.40
C THR A 145 -12.09 3.74 -13.89
N GLU A 146 -11.25 3.15 -13.01
CA GLU A 146 -11.52 1.82 -12.49
C GLU A 146 -12.61 1.84 -11.42
N ALA A 147 -13.57 0.93 -11.54
CA ALA A 147 -14.64 0.78 -10.54
C ALA A 147 -14.12 0.05 -9.30
N VAL A 148 -14.79 0.28 -8.17
CA VAL A 148 -14.50 -0.47 -6.95
C VAL A 148 -14.87 -1.93 -7.18
N ASP A 149 -13.93 -2.83 -6.89
CA ASP A 149 -14.10 -4.26 -7.08
C ASP A 149 -14.47 -4.91 -5.75
N LYS A 150 -15.68 -5.48 -5.68
CA LYS A 150 -16.16 -6.14 -4.46
C LYS A 150 -15.34 -7.38 -4.12
N ALA A 151 -14.94 -8.15 -5.13
CA ALA A 151 -14.11 -9.35 -4.90
C ALA A 151 -12.77 -8.96 -4.27
N LEU A 152 -12.17 -7.86 -4.72
CA LEU A 152 -10.93 -7.33 -4.16
C LEU A 152 -11.12 -6.89 -2.70
N GLY A 153 -12.23 -6.19 -2.42
CA GLY A 153 -12.55 -5.77 -1.06
C GLY A 153 -12.68 -6.96 -0.11
N PHE A 154 -13.41 -8.00 -0.50
CA PHE A 154 -13.54 -9.23 0.29
C PHE A 154 -12.18 -9.89 0.53
N TYR A 155 -11.37 -10.00 -0.51
CA TYR A 155 -10.05 -10.61 -0.40
C TYR A 155 -9.15 -9.87 0.59
N LEU A 156 -9.15 -8.53 0.54
CA LEU A 156 -8.28 -7.72 1.39
C LEU A 156 -8.64 -7.80 2.88
N PHE A 157 -9.92 -7.97 3.21
CA PHE A 157 -10.40 -7.91 4.58
C PHE A 157 -10.91 -9.26 5.10
N SER A 158 -10.63 -10.33 4.40
CA SER A 158 -10.98 -11.69 4.84
C SER A 158 -9.91 -12.32 5.72
#